data_a0ed8462430a522ab5c02f96e34dd607
#
_entry.id   a0ed8462430a522ab5c02f96e34dd607
#
_cell.length_a   1.000
_cell.length_b   1.000
_cell.length_c   1.000
_cell.angle_alpha   90.00
_cell.angle_beta   90.00
_cell.angle_gamma   90.00
#
_symmetry.space_group_name_H-M   'P 1'
#
loop_
_entity.id
_entity.type
_entity.pdbx_description
1 polymer ?
#
loop_
_entity_poly.entity_id
_entity_poly.type
_entity_poly.pdbx_seq_one_letter_code
_entity_poly.pdbx_strand_id
1 'polypeptide(L)'
;ILTTGGTGFSKRDVTPEATADVVERRADNLTFAMIANSLQYTPKAMLSRGIAGIRGNTLIVNLPGSPKAVRENLEYAMDAIIHGVKILKGDDGECARQ
;
A
#
# COMPACT_ATOMS: atom_id res chain seq x y z
N ILE A 1 -1.29 5.66 -7.31
CA ILE A 1 -2.48 6.11 -6.58
C ILE A 1 -2.36 5.70 -5.13
N LEU A 2 -2.46 6.67 -4.23
CA LEU A 2 -2.50 6.39 -2.80
C LEU A 2 -3.91 6.73 -2.31
N THR A 3 -4.57 5.76 -1.66
CA THR A 3 -5.85 6.02 -1.03
C THR A 3 -5.66 6.14 0.48
N THR A 4 -6.53 6.87 1.15
CA THR A 4 -6.50 6.99 2.61
C THR A 4 -7.88 6.68 3.16
N GLY A 5 -7.93 5.89 4.25
CA GLY A 5 -9.17 5.56 4.92
C GLY A 5 -9.92 4.39 4.30
N GLY A 6 -10.98 3.97 4.98
CA GLY A 6 -11.85 2.89 4.52
C GLY A 6 -11.23 1.50 4.62
N THR A 7 -10.20 1.32 5.47
CA THR A 7 -9.44 0.06 5.53
C THR A 7 -9.65 -0.73 6.82
N GLY A 8 -10.56 -0.31 7.68
CA GLY A 8 -10.77 -0.95 8.98
C GLY A 8 -11.88 -2.00 8.96
N PHE A 9 -12.49 -2.23 10.11
CA PHE A 9 -13.49 -3.27 10.32
C PHE A 9 -14.94 -2.76 10.28
N SER A 10 -15.14 -1.45 10.12
CA SER A 10 -16.49 -0.93 10.00
C SER A 10 -17.17 -1.44 8.72
N LYS A 11 -18.49 -1.58 8.76
CA LYS A 11 -19.25 -1.99 7.58
C LYS A 11 -19.09 -1.02 6.41
N ARG A 12 -18.73 0.22 6.68
CA ARG A 12 -18.53 1.25 5.66
C ARG A 12 -17.12 1.19 5.05
N ASP A 13 -16.21 0.42 5.65
CA ASP A 13 -14.83 0.32 5.21
C ASP A 13 -14.74 -0.70 4.07
N VAL A 14 -14.83 -0.22 2.84
CA VAL A 14 -14.83 -1.07 1.64
C VAL A 14 -13.70 -0.76 0.67
N THR A 15 -12.73 0.05 1.08
CA THR A 15 -11.60 0.42 0.20
C THR A 15 -10.80 -0.80 -0.27
N PRO A 16 -10.47 -1.78 0.60
CA PRO A 16 -9.73 -2.95 0.14
C PRO A 16 -10.49 -3.75 -0.93
N GLU A 17 -11.80 -3.92 -0.74
CA GLU A 17 -12.63 -4.65 -1.70
C GLU A 17 -12.70 -3.92 -3.04
N ALA A 18 -12.91 -2.61 -3.01
CA ALA A 18 -12.93 -1.82 -4.24
C ALA A 18 -11.59 -1.87 -4.97
N THR A 19 -10.48 -1.82 -4.22
CA THR A 19 -9.16 -1.91 -4.81
C THR A 19 -8.90 -3.30 -5.41
N ALA A 20 -9.30 -4.36 -4.70
CA ALA A 20 -9.15 -5.73 -5.19
C ALA A 20 -9.89 -5.93 -6.52
N ASP A 21 -11.04 -5.27 -6.69
CA ASP A 21 -11.83 -5.40 -7.90
C ASP A 21 -11.14 -4.81 -9.13
N VAL A 22 -10.24 -3.86 -8.95
CA VAL A 22 -9.62 -3.17 -10.09
C VAL A 22 -8.17 -3.58 -10.36
N VAL A 23 -7.45 -4.10 -9.36
CA VAL A 23 -6.06 -4.48 -9.58
C VAL A 23 -5.97 -5.80 -10.34
N GLU A 24 -4.94 -5.92 -11.15
CA GLU A 24 -4.67 -7.12 -11.95
C GLU A 24 -3.65 -8.03 -11.28
N ARG A 25 -2.74 -7.45 -10.51
CA ARG A 25 -1.72 -8.19 -9.75
C ARG A 25 -1.61 -7.63 -8.35
N ARG A 26 -1.45 -8.51 -7.38
CA ARG A 26 -1.31 -8.10 -5.98
C ARG A 26 0.14 -7.74 -5.67
N ALA A 27 0.32 -6.75 -4.78
CA ALA A 27 1.63 -6.37 -4.24
C ALA A 27 1.60 -6.52 -2.72
N ASP A 28 1.34 -7.74 -2.25
CA ASP A 28 1.03 -8.01 -0.84
C ASP A 28 2.21 -7.73 0.10
N ASN A 29 3.45 -7.92 -0.37
CA ASN A 29 4.61 -7.68 0.49
C ASN A 29 4.77 -6.21 0.86
N LEU A 30 4.35 -5.29 -0.01
CA LEU A 30 4.36 -3.87 0.32
C LEU A 30 3.44 -3.60 1.50
N THR A 31 2.25 -4.18 1.47
CA THR A 31 1.27 -4.06 2.56
C THR A 31 1.79 -4.71 3.84
N PHE A 32 2.34 -5.92 3.74
CA PHE A 32 2.86 -6.63 4.92
C PHE A 32 3.98 -5.84 5.58
N ALA A 33 4.89 -5.26 4.79
CA ALA A 33 5.99 -4.46 5.33
C ALA A 33 5.48 -3.22 6.06
N MET A 34 4.49 -2.53 5.49
CA MET A 34 3.90 -1.36 6.13
C MET A 34 3.20 -1.72 7.43
N ILE A 35 2.45 -2.82 7.47
CA ILE A 35 1.79 -3.27 8.69
C ILE A 35 2.82 -3.66 9.74
N ALA A 36 3.86 -4.39 9.36
CA ALA A 36 4.93 -4.78 10.29
C ALA A 36 5.59 -3.55 10.90
N ASN A 37 5.85 -2.52 10.09
CA ASN A 37 6.40 -1.27 10.59
C ASN A 37 5.43 -0.58 11.56
N SER A 38 4.14 -0.55 11.23
CA SER A 38 3.13 0.11 12.05
C SER A 38 2.94 -0.58 13.41
N LEU A 39 3.18 -1.88 13.50
CA LEU A 39 3.08 -2.61 14.77
C LEU A 39 4.06 -2.10 15.82
N GLN A 40 5.14 -1.43 15.43
CA GLN A 40 6.05 -0.78 16.39
C GLN A 40 5.36 0.34 17.15
N TYR A 41 4.37 0.97 16.55
CA TYR A 41 3.68 2.13 17.12
C TYR A 41 2.39 1.74 17.81
N THR A 42 1.65 0.77 17.28
CA THR A 42 0.39 0.37 17.86
C THR A 42 -0.01 -1.05 17.41
N PRO A 43 -0.50 -1.89 18.33
CA PRO A 43 -1.04 -3.19 17.95
C PRO A 43 -2.32 -3.08 17.11
N LYS A 44 -2.99 -1.93 17.10
CA LYS A 44 -4.19 -1.73 16.29
C LYS A 44 -3.90 -1.82 14.78
N ALA A 45 -2.63 -1.77 14.38
CA ALA A 45 -2.25 -1.99 12.99
C ALA A 45 -2.75 -3.34 12.46
N MET A 46 -2.94 -4.34 13.34
CA MET A 46 -3.50 -5.64 12.96
C MET A 46 -4.90 -5.55 12.38
N LEU A 47 -5.61 -4.47 12.65
CA LEU A 47 -6.99 -4.30 12.20
C LEU A 47 -7.09 -3.65 10.83
N SER A 48 -5.96 -3.29 10.22
CA SER A 48 -5.97 -2.78 8.85
C SER A 48 -6.19 -3.94 7.88
N ARG A 49 -7.09 -3.71 6.92
CA ARG A 49 -7.35 -4.67 5.85
C ARG A 49 -6.87 -4.13 4.51
N GLY A 50 -6.09 -3.04 4.52
CA GLY A 50 -5.59 -2.41 3.30
C GLY A 50 -4.79 -3.35 2.42
N ILE A 51 -4.83 -3.12 1.12
CA ILE A 51 -4.09 -3.90 0.14
C ILE A 51 -3.32 -2.98 -0.79
N ALA A 52 -2.44 -3.56 -1.57
CA ALA A 52 -1.76 -2.87 -2.65
C ALA A 52 -1.77 -3.78 -3.87
N GLY A 53 -1.77 -3.17 -5.05
CA GLY A 53 -1.79 -3.92 -6.28
C GLY A 53 -1.48 -3.05 -7.49
N ILE A 54 -1.41 -3.69 -8.64
CA ILE A 54 -0.98 -3.07 -9.89
C ILE A 54 -2.09 -3.24 -10.92
N ARG A 55 -2.43 -2.14 -11.59
CA ARG A 55 -3.30 -2.16 -12.77
C ARG A 55 -2.54 -1.49 -13.91
N GLY A 56 -2.22 -2.26 -14.94
CA GLY A 56 -1.38 -1.75 -16.02
C GLY A 56 -0.04 -1.27 -15.47
N ASN A 57 0.27 0.00 -15.65
CA ASN A 57 1.49 0.62 -15.13
C ASN A 57 1.24 1.46 -13.87
N THR A 58 0.10 1.28 -13.23
CA THR A 58 -0.28 2.04 -12.05
C THR A 58 -0.22 1.19 -10.81
N LEU A 59 0.52 1.67 -9.80
CA LEU A 59 0.51 1.08 -8.46
C LEU A 59 -0.58 1.75 -7.63
N ILE A 60 -1.41 0.96 -6.98
CA ILE A 60 -2.46 1.44 -6.09
C ILE A 60 -2.15 0.92 -4.69
N VAL A 61 -2.08 1.83 -3.70
CA VAL A 61 -1.74 1.48 -2.32
C VAL A 61 -2.80 2.06 -1.38
N ASN A 62 -3.38 1.19 -0.56
CA ASN A 62 -4.30 1.64 0.49
C ASN A 62 -3.51 2.05 1.72
N LEU A 63 -3.81 3.24 2.25
CA LEU A 63 -3.22 3.75 3.48
C LEU A 63 -4.32 3.92 4.53
N PRO A 64 -3.97 3.87 5.82
CA PRO A 64 -4.96 4.09 6.89
C PRO A 64 -5.60 5.47 6.83
N GLY A 65 -6.68 5.68 7.59
CA GLY A 65 -7.36 6.96 7.63
C GLY A 65 -6.72 7.98 8.57
N SER A 66 -5.96 7.53 9.57
CA SER A 66 -5.35 8.44 10.54
C SER A 66 -4.19 9.19 9.89
N PRO A 67 -4.13 10.54 9.99
CA PRO A 67 -3.01 11.30 9.43
C PRO A 67 -1.65 10.85 9.96
N LYS A 68 -1.57 10.50 11.24
CA LYS A 68 -0.34 10.02 11.86
C LYS A 68 0.10 8.69 11.23
N ALA A 69 -0.84 7.76 11.06
CA ALA A 69 -0.53 6.47 10.46
C ALA A 69 -0.15 6.60 8.97
N VAL A 70 -0.79 7.51 8.24
CA VAL A 70 -0.42 7.80 6.84
C VAL A 70 1.03 8.26 6.79
N ARG A 71 1.41 9.19 7.66
CA ARG A 71 2.77 9.70 7.70
C ARG A 71 3.77 8.60 7.99
N GLU A 72 3.51 7.79 9.02
CA GLU A 72 4.39 6.69 9.41
C GLU A 72 4.59 5.70 8.28
N ASN A 73 3.49 5.34 7.60
CA ASN A 73 3.57 4.40 6.49
C ASN A 73 4.34 4.98 5.31
N LEU A 74 4.09 6.23 4.95
CA LEU A 74 4.76 6.85 3.82
C LEU A 74 6.24 7.09 4.08
N GLU A 75 6.61 7.52 5.29
CA GLU A 75 8.02 7.68 5.64
C GLU A 75 8.77 6.37 5.50
N TYR A 76 8.13 5.25 5.87
CA TYR A 76 8.75 3.94 5.79
C TYR A 76 8.82 3.42 4.36
N ALA A 77 7.76 3.56 3.58
CA ALA A 77 7.59 2.85 2.32
C ALA A 77 7.86 3.70 1.07
N MET A 78 8.04 5.01 1.22
CA MET A 78 8.07 5.92 0.06
C MET A 78 9.15 5.54 -0.96
N ASP A 79 10.36 5.24 -0.50
CA ASP A 79 11.46 4.90 -1.42
C ASP A 79 11.11 3.65 -2.23
N ALA A 80 10.55 2.64 -1.58
CA ALA A 80 10.14 1.41 -2.27
C ALA A 80 9.00 1.68 -3.25
N ILE A 81 8.04 2.52 -2.87
CA ILE A 81 6.92 2.89 -3.74
C ILE A 81 7.44 3.60 -5.00
N ILE A 82 8.33 4.58 -4.83
CA ILE A 82 8.90 5.32 -5.95
C ILE A 82 9.67 4.38 -6.87
N HIS A 83 10.47 3.50 -6.30
CA HIS A 83 11.25 2.52 -7.05
C HIS A 83 10.34 1.59 -7.85
N GLY A 84 9.27 1.09 -7.21
CA GLY A 84 8.29 0.24 -7.88
C GLY A 84 7.59 0.93 -9.04
N VAL A 85 7.23 2.20 -8.87
CA VAL A 85 6.60 2.98 -9.94
C VAL A 85 7.56 3.15 -11.12
N LYS A 86 8.85 3.40 -10.86
CA LYS A 86 9.84 3.50 -11.93
C LYS A 86 9.94 2.20 -12.72
N ILE A 87 9.92 1.05 -12.04
CA ILE A 87 9.93 -0.24 -12.71
C ILE A 87 8.70 -0.39 -13.61
N LEU A 88 7.53 -0.03 -13.10
CA LEU A 88 6.28 -0.15 -13.86
C LEU A 88 6.29 0.72 -15.11
N LYS A 89 6.92 1.88 -15.05
CA LYS A 89 7.03 2.77 -16.20
C LYS A 89 8.15 2.40 -17.16
N GLY A 90 8.99 1.43 -16.79
CA GLY A 90 10.14 1.07 -17.60
C GLY A 90 11.29 2.08 -17.55
N ASP A 91 11.26 3.00 -16.59
CA ASP A 91 12.23 4.09 -16.50
C ASP A 91 13.56 3.64 -15.89
N ASP A 92 13.58 2.49 -15.21
CA ASP A 92 14.76 2.01 -14.51
C ASP A 92 14.97 0.52 -14.79
N GLY A 93 15.56 0.22 -15.95
CA GLY A 93 15.82 -1.14 -16.37
C GLY A 93 16.78 -1.90 -15.47
N GLU A 94 17.63 -1.20 -14.71
CA GLU A 94 18.60 -1.86 -13.84
C GLU A 94 17.94 -2.52 -12.64
N CYS A 95 16.78 -2.04 -12.25
CA CYS A 95 16.02 -2.64 -11.16
C CYS A 95 15.63 -4.09 -11.43
N ALA A 96 15.56 -4.47 -12.70
CA ALA A 96 15.23 -5.84 -13.08
C ALA A 96 16.26 -6.86 -12.61
N ARG A 97 17.44 -6.43 -12.21
CA ARG A 97 18.50 -7.31 -11.74
C ARG A 97 18.52 -7.55 -10.25
N GLN A 98 17.62 -6.93 -9.54
CA GLN A 98 17.59 -7.05 -8.09
C GLN A 98 16.58 -8.08 -7.61
#